data_4a80a78c1ec16b77b7f5370c8cb95c44
#
_entry.id   4a80a78c1ec16b77b7f5370c8cb95c44
#
_cell.length_a   1.000
_cell.length_b   1.000
_cell.length_c   1.000
_cell.angle_alpha   90.00
_cell.angle_beta   90.00
_cell.angle_gamma   90.00
#
_symmetry.space_group_name_H-M   'P 1'
#
loop_
_entity.id
_entity.type
_entity.pdbx_description
1 polymer ?
#
loop_
_entity_poly.entity_id
_entity_poly.type
_entity_poly.pdbx_seq_one_letter_code
_entity_poly.pdbx_strand_id
1 'polypeptide(L)'
;MRPVWMGRMEPELRKAIEGGAHYDYKVRLGDVARLATRGSNLWLIAQNFTAQLAYGSLLWLPRLFAAKTQAEGYSLETAIMVGSLFAIVFNIGGGFAILGGYLGDRWQRRDPRGRALISAIGIWGGIPFFLVLFFLPLTGLAVVEEKGASGVVGAVLMSLVTNPWVVLSFVVALAALAFTSLDSPNWFALINDVNLPEHRGTVFGLGTMVLGMGRSLGNGLAGLAFATLSSSTTPPWNYAWGLALFQLFFLPTGLCYYIASRTIPRDIARARQTLAQRAMSLGNRDTTP
;
A
#
# COMPACT_ATOMS: atom_id res chain seq x y z
N MET A 1 -2.61 -1.21 33.61
CA MET A 1 -2.67 -1.74 32.22
C MET A 1 -1.26 -1.77 31.63
N ARG A 2 -0.77 -2.93 31.19
CA ARG A 2 0.54 -3.02 30.54
C ARG A 2 0.41 -2.46 29.12
N PRO A 3 1.25 -1.50 28.70
CA PRO A 3 1.18 -0.94 27.34
C PRO A 3 1.43 -2.02 26.28
N VAL A 4 0.65 -2.04 25.22
CA VAL A 4 0.69 -3.04 24.12
C VAL A 4 2.07 -3.14 23.44
N TRP A 5 2.87 -2.08 23.49
CA TRP A 5 4.22 -2.02 22.92
C TRP A 5 5.26 -2.85 23.71
N MET A 6 5.00 -3.17 24.99
CA MET A 6 5.92 -3.99 25.80
C MET A 6 6.10 -5.44 25.29
N GLY A 7 5.12 -6.00 24.59
CA GLY A 7 5.19 -7.37 24.08
C GLY A 7 6.21 -7.61 22.96
N ARG A 8 6.76 -6.55 22.34
CA ARG A 8 7.73 -6.60 21.24
C ARG A 8 9.12 -6.05 21.64
N MET A 9 9.34 -5.78 22.91
CA MET A 9 10.63 -5.32 23.40
C MET A 9 11.60 -6.49 23.58
N GLU A 10 12.91 -6.21 23.41
CA GLU A 10 13.98 -7.12 23.83
C GLU A 10 13.77 -7.49 25.30
N PRO A 11 13.88 -8.79 25.67
CA PRO A 11 13.58 -9.27 27.01
C PRO A 11 14.37 -8.54 28.11
N GLU A 12 15.61 -8.17 27.83
CA GLU A 12 16.49 -7.48 28.77
C GLU A 12 16.05 -6.03 29.04
N LEU A 13 15.66 -5.30 27.98
CA LEU A 13 15.14 -3.94 28.14
C LEU A 13 13.79 -3.92 28.88
N ARG A 14 12.97 -4.94 28.62
CA ARG A 14 11.72 -5.14 29.34
C ARG A 14 11.94 -5.36 30.82
N LYS A 15 12.88 -6.23 31.19
CA LYS A 15 13.24 -6.47 32.60
C LYS A 15 13.75 -5.20 33.28
N ALA A 16 14.60 -4.41 32.60
CA ALA A 16 15.11 -3.16 33.15
C ALA A 16 13.97 -2.16 33.43
N ILE A 17 13.01 -2.02 32.51
CA ILE A 17 11.85 -1.13 32.68
C ILE A 17 10.88 -1.66 33.75
N GLU A 18 10.66 -2.97 33.84
CA GLU A 18 9.87 -3.60 34.90
C GLU A 18 10.55 -3.44 36.26
N GLY A 19 11.88 -3.30 36.30
CA GLY A 19 12.70 -2.96 37.48
C GLY A 19 12.71 -1.47 37.88
N GLY A 20 11.99 -0.62 37.15
CA GLY A 20 11.88 0.82 37.45
C GLY A 20 12.72 1.76 36.57
N ALA A 21 13.55 1.23 35.66
CA ALA A 21 14.38 2.06 34.80
C ALA A 21 13.55 2.89 33.82
N HIS A 22 13.85 4.18 33.69
CA HIS A 22 13.18 5.09 32.77
C HIS A 22 13.89 5.13 31.42
N TYR A 23 13.12 4.80 30.33
CA TYR A 23 13.57 4.92 28.94
C TYR A 23 13.27 6.34 28.43
N ASP A 24 14.19 7.30 28.62
CA ASP A 24 14.00 8.71 28.27
C ASP A 24 14.90 9.14 27.08
N TYR A 25 14.82 8.40 25.98
CA TYR A 25 15.52 8.77 24.75
C TYR A 25 14.60 9.56 23.82
N LYS A 26 15.02 10.79 23.44
CA LYS A 26 14.25 11.72 22.61
C LYS A 26 14.93 11.95 21.26
N VAL A 27 14.14 12.07 20.21
CA VAL A 27 14.62 12.47 18.86
C VAL A 27 14.82 13.97 18.83
N ARG A 28 15.96 14.43 18.31
CA ARG A 28 16.23 15.84 18.02
C ARG A 28 15.85 16.14 16.58
N LEU A 29 15.33 17.35 16.31
CA LEU A 29 14.97 17.75 14.94
C LEU A 29 16.13 17.63 13.95
N GLY A 30 17.37 17.89 14.38
CA GLY A 30 18.57 17.71 13.56
C GLY A 30 18.85 16.26 13.13
N ASP A 31 18.26 15.27 13.81
CA ASP A 31 18.46 13.86 13.47
C ASP A 31 17.49 13.37 12.39
N VAL A 32 16.43 14.12 12.09
CA VAL A 32 15.36 13.71 11.18
C VAL A 32 15.88 13.38 9.78
N ALA A 33 16.71 14.24 9.19
CA ALA A 33 17.31 14.01 7.88
C ALA A 33 18.22 12.76 7.86
N ARG A 34 19.00 12.57 8.94
CA ARG A 34 19.87 11.40 9.10
C ARG A 34 19.04 10.11 9.24
N LEU A 35 17.91 10.15 9.95
CA LEU A 35 17.01 9.02 10.08
C LEU A 35 16.35 8.66 8.76
N ALA A 36 15.90 9.66 8.00
CA ALA A 36 15.27 9.46 6.69
C ALA A 36 16.22 8.83 5.67
N THR A 37 17.49 9.23 5.67
CA THR A 37 18.50 8.77 4.70
C THR A 37 19.27 7.53 5.15
N ARG A 38 19.01 7.01 6.34
CA ARG A 38 19.74 5.88 6.91
C ARG A 38 19.25 4.56 6.33
N GLY A 39 20.15 3.81 5.67
CA GLY A 39 19.97 2.42 5.31
C GLY A 39 18.60 2.10 4.72
N SER A 40 17.87 1.19 5.40
CA SER A 40 16.56 0.72 4.96
C SER A 40 15.48 1.81 4.98
N ASN A 41 15.58 2.82 5.85
CA ASN A 41 14.57 3.88 5.96
C ASN A 41 14.41 4.66 4.65
N LEU A 42 15.51 4.99 3.98
CA LEU A 42 15.49 5.69 2.70
C LEU A 42 14.59 4.94 1.69
N TRP A 43 14.82 3.65 1.55
CA TRP A 43 14.08 2.83 0.59
C TRP A 43 12.63 2.58 1.01
N LEU A 44 12.38 2.43 2.34
CA LEU A 44 11.03 2.28 2.89
C LEU A 44 10.21 3.58 2.80
N ILE A 45 10.84 4.74 2.75
CA ILE A 45 10.18 6.04 2.52
C ILE A 45 10.00 6.28 1.00
N ALA A 46 11.06 6.03 0.20
CA ALA A 46 11.02 6.26 -1.24
C ALA A 46 9.96 5.38 -1.95
N GLN A 47 9.81 4.12 -1.52
CA GLN A 47 8.76 3.25 -2.07
C GLN A 47 7.36 3.83 -1.84
N ASN A 48 7.09 4.52 -0.70
CA ASN A 48 5.80 5.15 -0.48
C ASN A 48 5.48 6.21 -1.53
N PHE A 49 6.48 7.00 -1.94
CA PHE A 49 6.27 8.00 -2.99
C PHE A 49 5.87 7.35 -4.32
N THR A 50 6.67 6.38 -4.77
CA THR A 50 6.43 5.71 -6.07
C THR A 50 5.16 4.88 -6.06
N ALA A 51 4.87 4.14 -4.97
CA ALA A 51 3.63 3.40 -4.82
C ALA A 51 2.41 4.32 -4.90
N GLN A 52 2.48 5.47 -4.24
CA GLN A 52 1.34 6.37 -4.16
C GLN A 52 1.12 7.19 -5.44
N LEU A 53 2.10 7.32 -6.33
CA LEU A 53 1.86 7.80 -7.69
C LEU A 53 0.91 6.84 -8.43
N ALA A 54 1.14 5.52 -8.33
CA ALA A 54 0.24 4.52 -8.91
C ALA A 54 -1.13 4.48 -8.21
N TYR A 55 -1.16 4.38 -6.88
CA TYR A 55 -2.43 4.37 -6.13
C TYR A 55 -3.23 5.67 -6.26
N GLY A 56 -2.56 6.82 -6.39
CA GLY A 56 -3.19 8.12 -6.63
C GLY A 56 -3.94 8.15 -7.96
N SER A 57 -3.40 7.53 -9.00
CA SER A 57 -4.07 7.40 -10.29
C SER A 57 -5.34 6.54 -10.22
N LEU A 58 -5.36 5.52 -9.33
CA LEU A 58 -6.53 4.63 -9.17
C LEU A 58 -7.77 5.33 -8.62
N LEU A 59 -7.65 6.57 -8.10
CA LEU A 59 -8.82 7.39 -7.77
C LEU A 59 -9.69 7.69 -9.01
N TRP A 60 -9.13 7.56 -10.20
CA TRP A 60 -9.86 7.70 -11.48
C TRP A 60 -10.48 6.39 -12.00
N LEU A 61 -10.31 5.28 -11.29
CA LEU A 61 -10.89 3.98 -11.67
C LEU A 61 -12.41 4.04 -11.88
N PRO A 62 -13.21 4.73 -11.02
CA PRO A 62 -14.64 4.92 -11.28
C PRO A 62 -14.92 5.58 -12.64
N ARG A 63 -14.07 6.52 -13.05
CA ARG A 63 -14.22 7.22 -14.34
C ARG A 63 -13.95 6.32 -15.53
N LEU A 64 -12.97 5.41 -15.44
CA LEU A 64 -12.74 4.40 -16.47
C LEU A 64 -13.97 3.52 -16.64
N PHE A 65 -14.56 2.98 -15.56
CA PHE A 65 -15.73 2.13 -15.63
C PHE A 65 -16.97 2.92 -16.11
N ALA A 66 -17.13 4.17 -15.69
CA ALA A 66 -18.18 5.02 -16.22
C ALA A 66 -18.03 5.24 -17.73
N ALA A 67 -16.82 5.49 -18.23
CA ALA A 67 -16.57 5.67 -19.65
C ALA A 67 -16.84 4.38 -20.45
N LYS A 68 -16.51 3.21 -19.89
CA LYS A 68 -16.87 1.90 -20.50
C LYS A 68 -18.39 1.71 -20.57
N THR A 69 -19.12 2.07 -19.51
CA THR A 69 -20.58 1.99 -19.46
C THR A 69 -21.24 2.95 -20.45
N GLN A 70 -20.71 4.16 -20.59
CA GLN A 70 -21.20 5.11 -21.63
C GLN A 70 -20.96 4.59 -23.04
N ALA A 71 -19.85 3.89 -23.28
CA ALA A 71 -19.58 3.28 -24.59
C ALA A 71 -20.59 2.18 -24.97
N GLU A 72 -21.28 1.58 -24.00
CA GLU A 72 -22.40 0.65 -24.20
C GLU A 72 -23.75 1.37 -24.45
N GLY A 73 -23.78 2.71 -24.46
CA GLY A 73 -24.96 3.50 -24.76
C GLY A 73 -25.79 3.95 -23.57
N TYR A 74 -25.34 3.73 -22.33
CA TYR A 74 -26.04 4.20 -21.13
C TYR A 74 -25.87 5.70 -20.89
N SER A 75 -26.82 6.31 -20.21
CA SER A 75 -26.78 7.72 -19.81
C SER A 75 -25.58 8.02 -18.91
N LEU A 76 -25.15 9.29 -18.87
CA LEU A 76 -24.04 9.73 -18.03
C LEU A 76 -24.30 9.44 -16.53
N GLU A 77 -25.54 9.65 -16.08
CA GLU A 77 -25.93 9.40 -14.70
C GLU A 77 -25.78 7.94 -14.32
N THR A 78 -26.36 7.04 -15.12
CA THR A 78 -26.23 5.59 -14.96
C THR A 78 -24.76 5.15 -14.98
N ALA A 79 -23.99 5.66 -15.93
CA ALA A 79 -22.57 5.33 -16.06
C ALA A 79 -21.75 5.73 -14.83
N ILE A 80 -21.99 6.89 -14.24
CA ILE A 80 -21.33 7.34 -13.01
C ILE A 80 -21.70 6.42 -11.84
N MET A 81 -22.98 6.06 -11.71
CA MET A 81 -23.42 5.13 -10.65
C MET A 81 -22.76 3.75 -10.80
N VAL A 82 -22.78 3.18 -12.00
CA VAL A 82 -22.12 1.90 -12.30
C VAL A 82 -20.64 1.95 -11.99
N GLY A 83 -19.93 2.98 -12.47
CA GLY A 83 -18.50 3.14 -12.26
C GLY A 83 -18.12 3.24 -10.79
N SER A 84 -18.92 3.98 -10.01
CA SER A 84 -18.72 4.11 -8.57
C SER A 84 -18.95 2.80 -7.82
N LEU A 85 -19.99 2.06 -8.16
CA LEU A 85 -20.28 0.75 -7.57
C LEU A 85 -19.18 -0.27 -7.86
N PHE A 86 -18.71 -0.35 -9.10
CA PHE A 86 -17.60 -1.25 -9.45
C PHE A 86 -16.33 -0.90 -8.67
N ALA A 87 -16.01 0.39 -8.51
CA ALA A 87 -14.86 0.80 -7.73
C ALA A 87 -14.99 0.41 -6.24
N ILE A 88 -16.17 0.49 -5.65
CA ILE A 88 -16.42 0.04 -4.26
C ILE A 88 -16.23 -1.47 -4.15
N VAL A 89 -16.87 -2.24 -5.03
CA VAL A 89 -16.81 -3.72 -5.01
C VAL A 89 -15.38 -4.20 -5.20
N PHE A 90 -14.63 -3.60 -6.11
CA PHE A 90 -13.24 -3.98 -6.36
C PHE A 90 -12.32 -3.70 -5.16
N ASN A 91 -12.60 -2.70 -4.33
CA ASN A 91 -11.83 -2.43 -3.13
C ASN A 91 -11.91 -3.51 -2.04
N ILE A 92 -12.84 -4.47 -2.14
CA ILE A 92 -12.91 -5.64 -1.23
C ILE A 92 -11.57 -6.42 -1.21
N GLY A 93 -10.85 -6.43 -2.33
CA GLY A 93 -9.52 -7.04 -2.43
C GLY A 93 -8.49 -6.50 -1.43
N GLY A 94 -8.67 -5.30 -0.89
CA GLY A 94 -7.84 -4.75 0.18
C GLY A 94 -7.82 -5.60 1.46
N GLY A 95 -8.85 -6.41 1.70
CA GLY A 95 -8.91 -7.35 2.84
C GLY A 95 -7.80 -8.41 2.83
N PHE A 96 -7.21 -8.69 1.68
CA PHE A 96 -6.06 -9.61 1.55
C PHE A 96 -4.76 -9.07 2.20
N ALA A 97 -4.74 -7.83 2.70
CA ALA A 97 -3.65 -7.33 3.53
C ALA A 97 -3.34 -8.25 4.72
N ILE A 98 -4.35 -8.92 5.28
CA ILE A 98 -4.18 -9.92 6.36
C ILE A 98 -3.23 -11.05 5.92
N LEU A 99 -3.38 -11.54 4.68
CA LEU A 99 -2.47 -12.55 4.13
C LEU A 99 -1.05 -12.02 3.97
N GLY A 100 -0.91 -10.75 3.58
CA GLY A 100 0.39 -10.07 3.48
C GLY A 100 1.13 -10.06 4.81
N GLY A 101 0.45 -9.71 5.89
CA GLY A 101 1.00 -9.77 7.24
C GLY A 101 1.41 -11.18 7.64
N TYR A 102 0.52 -12.15 7.46
CA TYR A 102 0.80 -13.55 7.79
C TYR A 102 2.00 -14.13 7.01
N LEU A 103 2.03 -13.95 5.70
CA LEU A 103 3.12 -14.44 4.84
C LEU A 103 4.44 -13.74 5.16
N GLY A 104 4.40 -12.42 5.36
CA GLY A 104 5.55 -11.64 5.76
C GLY A 104 6.13 -12.10 7.09
N ASP A 105 5.29 -12.28 8.10
CA ASP A 105 5.71 -12.77 9.42
C ASP A 105 6.28 -14.20 9.36
N ARG A 106 5.65 -15.08 8.58
CA ARG A 106 6.11 -16.45 8.41
C ARG A 106 7.48 -16.52 7.75
N TRP A 107 7.69 -15.72 6.70
CA TRP A 107 8.99 -15.68 6.01
C TRP A 107 10.05 -14.99 6.86
N GLN A 108 9.71 -13.86 7.50
CA GLN A 108 10.60 -13.11 8.39
C GLN A 108 11.22 -13.95 9.53
N ARG A 109 10.50 -14.97 10.01
CA ARG A 109 11.02 -15.91 11.03
C ARG A 109 12.18 -16.76 10.51
N ARG A 110 12.28 -16.97 9.19
CA ARG A 110 13.34 -17.75 8.52
C ARG A 110 14.45 -16.88 7.96
N ASP A 111 14.08 -15.74 7.41
CA ASP A 111 14.98 -14.76 6.78
C ASP A 111 14.52 -13.35 7.12
N PRO A 112 15.38 -12.51 7.74
CA PRO A 112 15.04 -11.12 8.06
C PRO A 112 14.68 -10.24 6.86
N ARG A 113 14.85 -10.73 5.63
CA ARG A 113 14.44 -10.08 4.37
C ARG A 113 12.98 -10.38 4.00
N GLY A 114 12.35 -11.36 4.66
CA GLY A 114 11.10 -11.98 4.23
C GLY A 114 9.97 -10.98 3.97
N ARG A 115 9.73 -10.04 4.89
CA ARG A 115 8.68 -9.01 4.74
C ARG A 115 8.93 -8.11 3.53
N ALA A 116 10.17 -7.66 3.32
CA ALA A 116 10.48 -6.80 2.17
C ALA A 116 10.35 -7.55 0.85
N LEU A 117 10.72 -8.82 0.80
CA LEU A 117 10.57 -9.65 -0.40
C LEU A 117 9.11 -9.95 -0.71
N ILE A 118 8.27 -10.22 0.29
CA ILE A 118 6.82 -10.38 0.10
C ILE A 118 6.20 -9.09 -0.44
N SER A 119 6.58 -7.93 0.09
CA SER A 119 6.12 -6.64 -0.43
C SER A 119 6.54 -6.42 -1.89
N ALA A 120 7.80 -6.71 -2.23
CA ALA A 120 8.28 -6.59 -3.61
C ALA A 120 7.52 -7.51 -4.57
N ILE A 121 7.33 -8.78 -4.19
CA ILE A 121 6.57 -9.77 -4.98
C ILE A 121 5.12 -9.33 -5.13
N GLY A 122 4.50 -8.84 -4.05
CA GLY A 122 3.13 -8.35 -4.06
C GLY A 122 2.96 -7.18 -5.03
N ILE A 123 3.79 -6.15 -4.91
CA ILE A 123 3.72 -4.97 -5.76
C ILE A 123 3.93 -5.32 -7.24
N TRP A 124 4.99 -6.07 -7.56
CA TRP A 124 5.26 -6.47 -8.95
C TRP A 124 4.21 -7.43 -9.49
N GLY A 125 3.74 -8.37 -8.65
CA GLY A 125 2.71 -9.34 -9.03
C GLY A 125 1.35 -8.70 -9.34
N GLY A 126 1.04 -7.54 -8.76
CA GLY A 126 -0.18 -6.78 -9.03
C GLY A 126 -0.21 -6.12 -10.42
N ILE A 127 0.96 -5.76 -10.97
CA ILE A 127 1.06 -4.99 -12.24
C ILE A 127 0.29 -5.66 -13.39
N PRO A 128 0.55 -6.93 -13.75
CA PRO A 128 -0.12 -7.55 -14.89
C PRO A 128 -1.63 -7.61 -14.73
N PHE A 129 -2.12 -7.81 -13.52
CA PHE A 129 -3.56 -7.84 -13.25
C PHE A 129 -4.20 -6.46 -13.41
N PHE A 130 -3.56 -5.38 -12.97
CA PHE A 130 -4.05 -4.02 -13.24
C PHE A 130 -4.06 -3.71 -14.73
N LEU A 131 -2.98 -4.05 -15.44
CA LEU A 131 -2.93 -3.85 -16.90
C LEU A 131 -4.07 -4.59 -17.59
N VAL A 132 -4.29 -5.86 -17.30
CA VAL A 132 -5.41 -6.63 -17.86
C VAL A 132 -6.74 -5.97 -17.50
N LEU A 133 -6.98 -5.60 -16.25
CA LEU A 133 -8.22 -4.97 -15.77
C LEU A 133 -8.61 -3.73 -16.58
N PHE A 134 -7.64 -2.87 -16.88
CA PHE A 134 -7.93 -1.61 -17.57
C PHE A 134 -8.38 -1.82 -19.00
N PHE A 135 -7.92 -2.88 -19.66
CA PHE A 135 -8.26 -3.19 -21.04
C PHE A 135 -9.38 -4.22 -21.21
N LEU A 136 -9.84 -4.89 -20.13
CA LEU A 136 -11.01 -5.78 -20.21
C LEU A 136 -12.26 -4.99 -20.61
N PRO A 137 -13.10 -5.51 -21.52
CA PRO A 137 -14.37 -4.90 -21.85
C PRO A 137 -15.35 -4.97 -20.67
N LEU A 138 -16.26 -4.03 -20.61
CA LEU A 138 -17.39 -4.02 -19.67
C LEU A 138 -18.68 -4.01 -20.48
N THR A 139 -18.96 -5.11 -21.17
CA THR A 139 -20.07 -5.25 -22.10
C THR A 139 -21.18 -6.11 -21.52
N GLY A 140 -22.40 -5.90 -22.00
CA GLY A 140 -23.54 -6.73 -21.65
C GLY A 140 -24.10 -6.49 -20.25
N LEU A 141 -23.96 -5.27 -19.74
CA LEU A 141 -24.65 -4.85 -18.51
C LEU A 141 -26.16 -4.72 -18.80
N ALA A 142 -27.00 -5.42 -18.05
CA ALA A 142 -28.46 -5.35 -18.17
C ALA A 142 -29.05 -4.34 -17.18
N VAL A 143 -28.64 -3.05 -17.29
CA VAL A 143 -29.16 -1.99 -16.42
C VAL A 143 -30.51 -1.50 -16.94
N VAL A 144 -31.52 -1.47 -16.10
CA VAL A 144 -32.83 -0.89 -16.38
C VAL A 144 -32.83 0.52 -15.81
N GLU A 145 -32.58 1.53 -16.64
CA GLU A 145 -32.42 2.94 -16.23
C GLU A 145 -33.69 3.50 -15.56
N GLU A 146 -34.87 3.08 -16.02
CA GLU A 146 -36.16 3.52 -15.48
C GLU A 146 -36.35 3.21 -13.98
N LYS A 147 -35.62 2.21 -13.45
CA LYS A 147 -35.63 1.84 -12.03
C LYS A 147 -34.70 2.71 -11.16
N GLY A 148 -34.00 3.67 -11.75
CA GLY A 148 -33.07 4.53 -11.03
C GLY A 148 -31.96 3.77 -10.29
N ALA A 149 -31.51 4.30 -9.15
CA ALA A 149 -30.38 3.73 -8.41
C ALA A 149 -30.58 2.25 -8.00
N SER A 150 -31.78 1.83 -7.65
CA SER A 150 -32.06 0.43 -7.26
C SER A 150 -31.87 -0.53 -8.44
N GLY A 151 -32.26 -0.11 -9.65
CA GLY A 151 -32.04 -0.86 -10.88
C GLY A 151 -30.55 -1.02 -11.20
N VAL A 152 -29.76 0.05 -11.02
CA VAL A 152 -28.32 0.02 -11.22
C VAL A 152 -27.65 -0.93 -10.24
N VAL A 153 -27.94 -0.81 -8.94
CA VAL A 153 -27.37 -1.69 -7.90
C VAL A 153 -27.71 -3.14 -8.17
N GLY A 154 -28.97 -3.44 -8.46
CA GLY A 154 -29.42 -4.81 -8.76
C GLY A 154 -28.72 -5.39 -9.98
N ALA A 155 -28.62 -4.62 -11.09
CA ALA A 155 -27.96 -5.05 -12.31
C ALA A 155 -26.45 -5.29 -12.11
N VAL A 156 -25.76 -4.39 -11.40
CA VAL A 156 -24.33 -4.54 -11.10
C VAL A 156 -24.08 -5.79 -10.24
N LEU A 157 -24.84 -5.99 -9.17
CA LEU A 157 -24.70 -7.18 -8.31
C LEU A 157 -25.00 -8.47 -9.07
N MET A 158 -26.07 -8.47 -9.88
CA MET A 158 -26.41 -9.64 -10.70
C MET A 158 -25.33 -9.93 -11.74
N SER A 159 -24.76 -8.90 -12.35
CA SER A 159 -23.70 -9.06 -13.36
C SER A 159 -22.42 -9.67 -12.81
N LEU A 160 -22.15 -9.55 -11.49
CA LEU A 160 -21.03 -10.21 -10.82
C LEU A 160 -21.12 -11.74 -10.81
N VAL A 161 -22.27 -12.32 -11.13
CA VAL A 161 -22.47 -13.78 -11.20
C VAL A 161 -22.94 -14.25 -12.55
N THR A 162 -23.54 -13.39 -13.37
CA THR A 162 -24.16 -13.77 -14.66
C THR A 162 -23.36 -13.30 -15.88
N ASN A 163 -22.61 -12.20 -15.77
CA ASN A 163 -21.88 -11.63 -16.89
C ASN A 163 -20.40 -12.04 -16.86
N PRO A 164 -19.90 -12.85 -17.81
CA PRO A 164 -18.54 -13.37 -17.79
C PRO A 164 -17.47 -12.27 -17.83
N TRP A 165 -17.71 -11.14 -18.51
CA TRP A 165 -16.77 -10.03 -18.55
C TRP A 165 -16.69 -9.29 -17.23
N VAL A 166 -17.81 -9.13 -16.54
CA VAL A 166 -17.86 -8.52 -15.21
C VAL A 166 -17.22 -9.44 -14.17
N VAL A 167 -17.53 -10.74 -14.21
CA VAL A 167 -16.90 -11.75 -13.34
C VAL A 167 -15.39 -11.75 -13.55
N LEU A 168 -14.92 -11.79 -14.81
CA LEU A 168 -13.49 -11.76 -15.12
C LEU A 168 -12.84 -10.47 -14.61
N SER A 169 -13.47 -9.31 -14.85
CA SER A 169 -12.96 -8.02 -14.36
C SER A 169 -12.87 -7.99 -12.83
N PHE A 170 -13.87 -8.57 -12.14
CA PHE A 170 -13.87 -8.67 -10.69
C PHE A 170 -12.74 -9.58 -10.18
N VAL A 171 -12.56 -10.76 -10.75
CA VAL A 171 -11.50 -11.71 -10.38
C VAL A 171 -10.12 -11.11 -10.61
N VAL A 172 -9.92 -10.45 -11.75
CA VAL A 172 -8.65 -9.79 -12.09
C VAL A 172 -8.37 -8.62 -11.13
N ALA A 173 -9.39 -7.79 -10.82
CA ALA A 173 -9.25 -6.71 -9.85
C ALA A 173 -8.96 -7.23 -8.44
N LEU A 174 -9.65 -8.31 -8.04
CA LEU A 174 -9.40 -8.96 -6.75
C LEU A 174 -7.95 -9.47 -6.66
N ALA A 175 -7.44 -10.08 -7.72
CA ALA A 175 -6.06 -10.52 -7.80
C ALA A 175 -5.08 -9.33 -7.73
N ALA A 176 -5.31 -8.26 -8.51
CA ALA A 176 -4.48 -7.06 -8.48
C ALA A 176 -4.38 -6.47 -7.08
N LEU A 177 -5.53 -6.31 -6.41
CA LEU A 177 -5.59 -5.76 -5.05
C LEU A 177 -5.05 -6.73 -4.00
N ALA A 178 -5.29 -8.04 -4.15
CA ALA A 178 -4.75 -9.05 -3.24
C ALA A 178 -3.22 -9.02 -3.26
N PHE A 179 -2.60 -8.99 -4.44
CA PHE A 179 -1.15 -8.90 -4.58
C PHE A 179 -0.61 -7.59 -3.99
N THR A 180 -1.15 -6.45 -4.38
CA THR A 180 -0.62 -5.15 -3.92
C THR A 180 -0.92 -4.87 -2.45
N SER A 181 -1.98 -5.47 -1.87
CA SER A 181 -2.28 -5.36 -0.44
C SER A 181 -1.31 -6.11 0.46
N LEU A 182 -0.47 -7.01 -0.08
CA LEU A 182 0.58 -7.70 0.68
C LEU A 182 1.62 -6.73 1.26
N ASP A 183 1.74 -5.55 0.68
CA ASP A 183 2.71 -4.51 1.04
C ASP A 183 2.42 -3.86 2.40
N SER A 184 1.23 -3.33 2.60
CA SER A 184 0.89 -2.42 3.69
C SER A 184 1.26 -2.93 5.09
N PRO A 185 0.87 -4.13 5.55
CA PRO A 185 1.20 -4.61 6.89
C PRO A 185 2.71 -4.84 7.07
N ASN A 186 3.39 -5.22 5.99
CA ASN A 186 4.82 -5.47 6.00
C ASN A 186 5.62 -4.17 6.13
N TRP A 187 5.20 -3.07 5.48
CA TRP A 187 5.82 -1.78 5.62
C TRP A 187 5.81 -1.28 7.07
N PHE A 188 4.64 -1.35 7.74
CA PHE A 188 4.53 -0.97 9.15
C PHE A 188 5.45 -1.81 10.04
N ALA A 189 5.49 -3.12 9.80
CA ALA A 189 6.31 -4.03 10.57
C ALA A 189 7.82 -3.77 10.35
N LEU A 190 8.24 -3.54 9.10
CA LEU A 190 9.64 -3.26 8.76
C LEU A 190 10.15 -1.98 9.43
N ILE A 191 9.37 -0.89 9.44
CA ILE A 191 9.77 0.34 10.13
C ILE A 191 9.98 0.07 11.63
N ASN A 192 9.12 -0.75 12.24
CA ASN A 192 9.29 -1.12 13.64
C ASN A 192 10.53 -1.97 13.89
N ASP A 193 10.89 -2.85 12.96
CA ASP A 193 12.02 -3.78 13.11
C ASP A 193 13.38 -3.11 12.93
N VAL A 194 13.49 -2.15 11.99
CA VAL A 194 14.76 -1.51 11.63
C VAL A 194 15.07 -0.26 12.47
N ASN A 195 14.09 0.24 13.24
CA ASN A 195 14.24 1.48 14.00
C ASN A 195 14.14 1.26 15.51
N LEU A 196 14.91 2.06 16.26
CA LEU A 196 14.77 2.19 17.70
C LEU A 196 13.37 2.75 18.06
N PRO A 197 12.82 2.44 19.25
CA PRO A 197 11.47 2.87 19.65
C PRO A 197 11.21 4.36 19.47
N GLU A 198 12.16 5.21 19.88
CA GLU A 198 12.07 6.67 19.78
C GLU A 198 12.03 7.19 18.34
N HIS A 199 12.64 6.45 17.39
CA HIS A 199 12.71 6.85 15.98
C HIS A 199 11.48 6.48 15.17
N ARG A 200 10.70 5.48 15.60
CA ARG A 200 9.58 4.89 14.86
C ARG A 200 8.55 5.93 14.45
N GLY A 201 8.10 6.75 15.40
CA GLY A 201 7.12 7.81 15.15
C GLY A 201 7.57 8.80 14.08
N THR A 202 8.85 9.23 14.15
CA THR A 202 9.42 10.15 13.16
C THR A 202 9.48 9.54 11.77
N VAL A 203 9.92 8.28 11.64
CA VAL A 203 10.01 7.60 10.33
C VAL A 203 8.61 7.33 9.77
N PHE A 204 7.64 6.95 10.62
CA PHE A 204 6.23 6.84 10.20
C PHE A 204 5.66 8.17 9.71
N GLY A 205 5.91 9.25 10.43
CA GLY A 205 5.46 10.59 10.05
C GLY A 205 6.02 11.03 8.69
N LEU A 206 7.34 10.84 8.48
CA LEU A 206 7.97 11.11 7.20
C LEU A 206 7.41 10.24 6.08
N GLY A 207 7.27 8.93 6.31
CA GLY A 207 6.70 8.01 5.35
C GLY A 207 5.27 8.38 4.97
N THR A 208 4.44 8.77 5.94
CA THR A 208 3.05 9.20 5.72
C THR A 208 2.98 10.53 4.97
N MET A 209 3.87 11.48 5.28
CA MET A 209 3.97 12.74 4.53
C MET A 209 4.28 12.49 3.05
N VAL A 210 5.30 11.67 2.78
CA VAL A 210 5.71 11.31 1.41
C VAL A 210 4.62 10.53 0.69
N LEU A 211 3.91 9.64 1.38
CA LEU A 211 2.73 8.93 0.90
C LEU A 211 1.64 9.92 0.43
N GLY A 212 1.31 10.92 1.26
CA GLY A 212 0.32 11.96 0.92
C GLY A 212 0.74 12.76 -0.31
N MET A 213 2.01 13.18 -0.40
CA MET A 213 2.55 13.88 -1.57
C MET A 213 2.45 13.03 -2.84
N GLY A 214 2.90 11.77 -2.79
CA GLY A 214 2.83 10.84 -3.92
C GLY A 214 1.39 10.65 -4.41
N ARG A 215 0.44 10.47 -3.49
CA ARG A 215 -0.98 10.27 -3.80
C ARG A 215 -1.62 11.48 -4.47
N SER A 216 -1.34 12.68 -3.95
CA SER A 216 -1.85 13.92 -4.52
C SER A 216 -1.27 14.18 -5.91
N LEU A 217 0.04 14.00 -6.08
CA LEU A 217 0.69 14.13 -7.38
C LEU A 217 0.19 13.07 -8.37
N GLY A 218 0.09 11.81 -7.96
CA GLY A 218 -0.42 10.73 -8.79
C GLY A 218 -1.83 10.98 -9.30
N ASN A 219 -2.73 11.49 -8.43
CA ASN A 219 -4.08 11.88 -8.82
C ASN A 219 -4.08 13.05 -9.84
N GLY A 220 -3.35 14.12 -9.56
CA GLY A 220 -3.29 15.29 -10.43
C GLY A 220 -2.64 15.01 -11.79
N LEU A 221 -1.48 14.32 -11.77
CA LEU A 221 -0.77 13.95 -13.00
C LEU A 221 -1.55 12.94 -13.85
N ALA A 222 -2.34 12.03 -13.24
CA ALA A 222 -3.22 11.14 -13.98
C ALA A 222 -4.30 11.93 -14.73
N GLY A 223 -4.90 12.93 -14.10
CA GLY A 223 -5.85 13.83 -14.77
C GLY A 223 -5.24 14.54 -15.99
N LEU A 224 -4.00 15.05 -15.87
CA LEU A 224 -3.27 15.64 -16.99
C LEU A 224 -2.99 14.61 -18.10
N ALA A 225 -2.57 13.41 -17.75
CA ALA A 225 -2.32 12.34 -18.71
C ALA A 225 -3.59 11.97 -19.49
N PHE A 226 -4.75 11.89 -18.83
CA PHE A 226 -6.02 11.62 -19.52
C PHE A 226 -6.40 12.76 -20.46
N ALA A 227 -6.20 14.01 -20.06
CA ALA A 227 -6.46 15.17 -20.91
C ALA A 227 -5.56 15.17 -22.16
N THR A 228 -4.26 14.88 -22.01
CA THR A 228 -3.34 14.80 -23.14
C THR A 228 -3.66 13.62 -24.06
N LEU A 229 -3.99 12.45 -23.51
CA LEU A 229 -4.35 11.27 -24.28
C LEU A 229 -5.68 11.45 -25.03
N SER A 230 -6.57 12.32 -24.55
CA SER A 230 -7.85 12.59 -25.23
C SER A 230 -7.69 13.24 -26.60
N SER A 231 -6.53 13.80 -26.93
CA SER A 231 -6.22 14.32 -28.27
C SER A 231 -5.97 13.22 -29.30
N SER A 232 -5.58 12.01 -28.86
CA SER A 232 -5.20 10.90 -29.73
C SER A 232 -6.07 9.65 -29.56
N THR A 233 -6.73 9.51 -28.40
CA THR A 233 -7.56 8.34 -28.08
C THR A 233 -8.87 8.79 -27.43
N THR A 234 -9.97 8.16 -27.84
CA THR A 234 -11.30 8.41 -27.27
C THR A 234 -11.54 7.60 -26.00
N PRO A 235 -12.45 8.06 -25.08
CA PRO A 235 -12.91 7.23 -23.97
C PRO A 235 -13.52 5.91 -24.45
N PRO A 236 -13.31 4.80 -23.74
CA PRO A 236 -12.61 4.66 -22.46
C PRO A 236 -11.08 4.51 -22.57
N TRP A 237 -10.52 4.47 -23.76
CA TRP A 237 -9.11 4.08 -24.00
C TRP A 237 -8.11 5.08 -23.45
N ASN A 238 -8.42 6.40 -23.49
CA ASN A 238 -7.57 7.42 -22.86
C ASN A 238 -7.40 7.19 -21.35
N TYR A 239 -8.46 6.76 -20.67
CA TYR A 239 -8.39 6.39 -19.24
C TYR A 239 -7.62 5.10 -19.03
N ALA A 240 -7.86 4.08 -19.88
CA ALA A 240 -7.17 2.80 -19.75
C ALA A 240 -5.65 2.94 -19.92
N TRP A 241 -5.20 3.63 -20.97
CA TRP A 241 -3.79 3.87 -21.22
C TRP A 241 -3.15 4.77 -20.15
N GLY A 242 -3.83 5.82 -19.73
CA GLY A 242 -3.33 6.69 -18.66
C GLY A 242 -3.16 5.94 -17.36
N LEU A 243 -4.14 5.14 -16.92
CA LEU A 243 -4.02 4.30 -15.73
C LEU A 243 -2.89 3.28 -15.87
N ALA A 244 -2.77 2.62 -17.04
CA ALA A 244 -1.72 1.66 -17.30
C ALA A 244 -0.31 2.28 -17.16
N LEU A 245 -0.13 3.50 -17.66
CA LEU A 245 1.13 4.23 -17.52
C LEU A 245 1.51 4.44 -16.05
N PHE A 246 0.54 4.79 -15.20
CA PHE A 246 0.80 5.02 -13.78
C PHE A 246 1.11 3.72 -13.02
N GLN A 247 0.63 2.55 -13.46
CA GLN A 247 1.00 1.29 -12.82
C GLN A 247 2.48 0.94 -13.00
N LEU A 248 3.18 1.54 -13.96
CA LEU A 248 4.63 1.37 -14.12
C LEU A 248 5.40 1.91 -12.90
N PHE A 249 4.84 2.84 -12.11
CA PHE A 249 5.44 3.28 -10.87
C PHE A 249 5.54 2.18 -9.80
N PHE A 250 4.81 1.07 -9.94
CA PHE A 250 5.03 -0.11 -9.11
C PHE A 250 6.35 -0.83 -9.41
N LEU A 251 6.96 -0.61 -10.58
CA LEU A 251 8.29 -1.17 -10.89
C LEU A 251 9.37 -0.61 -9.94
N PRO A 252 9.60 0.72 -9.84
CA PRO A 252 10.52 1.28 -8.88
C PRO A 252 10.09 1.03 -7.43
N THR A 253 8.80 0.92 -7.11
CA THR A 253 8.31 0.58 -5.77
C THR A 253 8.82 -0.79 -5.33
N GLY A 254 8.60 -1.83 -6.13
CA GLY A 254 9.11 -3.17 -5.84
C GLY A 254 10.64 -3.21 -5.80
N LEU A 255 11.33 -2.43 -6.65
CA LEU A 255 12.79 -2.29 -6.62
C LEU A 255 13.27 -1.68 -5.30
N CYS A 256 12.60 -0.65 -4.78
CA CYS A 256 12.92 -0.09 -3.46
C CYS A 256 12.82 -1.14 -2.35
N TYR A 257 11.77 -1.97 -2.32
CA TYR A 257 11.66 -3.09 -1.38
C TYR A 257 12.76 -4.12 -1.58
N TYR A 258 13.08 -4.47 -2.81
CA TYR A 258 14.15 -5.40 -3.12
C TYR A 258 15.51 -4.88 -2.64
N ILE A 259 15.82 -3.60 -2.85
CA ILE A 259 17.06 -2.99 -2.35
C ILE A 259 17.02 -2.90 -0.81
N ALA A 260 15.89 -2.50 -0.22
CA ALA A 260 15.73 -2.49 1.23
C ALA A 260 15.99 -3.88 1.84
N SER A 261 15.57 -4.96 1.18
CA SER A 261 15.80 -6.32 1.65
C SER A 261 17.27 -6.64 1.90
N ARG A 262 18.20 -5.98 1.19
CA ARG A 262 19.64 -6.15 1.35
C ARG A 262 20.22 -5.42 2.56
N THR A 263 19.58 -4.33 2.98
CA THR A 263 20.04 -3.50 4.12
C THR A 263 19.35 -3.85 5.43
N ILE A 264 18.10 -4.31 5.39
CA ILE A 264 17.25 -4.67 6.53
C ILE A 264 17.94 -5.59 7.54
N PRO A 265 18.60 -6.71 7.16
CA PRO A 265 19.23 -7.59 8.16
C PRO A 265 20.28 -6.87 9.01
N ARG A 266 21.07 -6.01 8.39
CA ARG A 266 22.09 -5.20 9.09
C ARG A 266 21.46 -4.18 10.01
N ASP A 267 20.40 -3.50 9.58
CA ASP A 267 19.73 -2.47 10.35
C ASP A 267 18.96 -3.06 11.53
N ILE A 268 18.32 -4.22 11.38
CA ILE A 268 17.72 -5.00 12.49
C ILE A 268 18.77 -5.39 13.52
N ALA A 269 19.90 -5.96 13.08
CA ALA A 269 20.98 -6.37 13.98
C ALA A 269 21.53 -5.17 14.77
N ARG A 270 21.73 -4.03 14.10
CA ARG A 270 22.20 -2.79 14.73
C ARG A 270 21.19 -2.24 15.74
N ALA A 271 19.90 -2.24 15.43
CA ALA A 271 18.86 -1.80 16.34
C ALA A 271 18.83 -2.67 17.61
N ARG A 272 18.91 -4.00 17.45
CA ARG A 272 18.97 -4.94 18.58
C ARG A 272 20.20 -4.75 19.44
N GLN A 273 21.38 -4.62 18.83
CA GLN A 273 22.63 -4.36 19.57
C GLN A 273 22.56 -3.08 20.40
N THR A 274 22.04 -2.00 19.82
CA THR A 274 21.87 -0.74 20.54
C THR A 274 20.89 -0.88 21.70
N LEU A 275 19.79 -1.60 21.54
CA LEU A 275 18.81 -1.86 22.60
C LEU A 275 19.43 -2.70 23.74
N ALA A 276 20.18 -3.74 23.40
CA ALA A 276 20.86 -4.58 24.38
C ALA A 276 21.92 -3.77 25.19
N GLN A 277 22.73 -2.94 24.52
CA GLN A 277 23.69 -2.06 25.19
C GLN A 277 23.02 -1.08 26.15
N ARG A 278 21.88 -0.48 25.74
CA ARG A 278 21.09 0.42 26.58
C ARG A 278 20.49 -0.30 27.79
N ALA A 279 19.99 -1.53 27.60
CA ALA A 279 19.47 -2.35 28.69
C ALA A 279 20.54 -2.58 29.78
N MET A 280 21.76 -2.95 29.38
CA MET A 280 22.87 -3.13 30.30
C MET A 280 23.24 -1.82 31.04
N SER A 281 23.26 -0.67 30.33
CA SER A 281 23.59 0.64 30.94
C SER A 281 22.50 1.11 31.90
N LEU A 282 21.23 0.77 31.67
CA LEU A 282 20.14 1.08 32.59
C LEU A 282 20.21 0.21 33.86
N GLY A 283 20.47 -1.09 33.71
CA GLY A 283 20.59 -2.01 34.82
C GLY A 283 21.77 -1.68 35.76
N ASN A 284 22.88 -1.14 35.22
CA ASN A 284 24.04 -0.73 36.03
C ASN A 284 23.83 0.61 36.78
N ARG A 285 22.93 1.50 36.31
CA ARG A 285 22.63 2.77 37.01
C ARG A 285 21.87 2.56 38.31
N ASP A 286 21.06 1.53 38.40
CA ASP A 286 20.25 1.22 39.57
C ASP A 286 21.02 0.41 40.63
N THR A 287 22.26 -0.05 40.33
CA THR A 287 23.12 -0.78 41.25
C THR A 287 24.21 0.09 41.93
N THR A 288 24.29 1.37 41.60
CA THR A 288 25.17 2.32 42.29
C THR A 288 24.37 3.05 43.38
N PRO A 289 24.68 2.81 44.67
CA PRO A 289 23.99 3.42 45.81
C PRO A 289 24.16 4.94 45.84
#